data_a7cfbd47cb488107be889ea1f61cac39
#
_entry.id   a7cfbd47cb488107be889ea1f61cac39
#
_cell.length_a   1.000
_cell.length_b   1.000
_cell.length_c   1.000
_cell.angle_alpha   90.00
_cell.angle_beta   90.00
_cell.angle_gamma   90.00
#
_symmetry.space_group_name_H-M   'P 1'
#
loop_
_entity.id
_entity.type
_entity.pdbx_description
1 polymer ?
#
loop_
_entity_poly.entity_id
_entity_poly.type
_entity_poly.pdbx_seq_one_letter_code
_entity_poly.pdbx_strand_id
1 'polypeptide(L)'
;LYDQTDWRYRTEPSCGTVAVTPCFGTIGTAPGSSVRNPGPQTDNSSFYQDTWRQTKQLAFFASVDYDLIPKVLTVTLGTRHFKFDNSAAGSVTSSFGCYGVAATPQGCFNPNYSYNLNAQNLSDSESGFKSRGNVTWHITPDVMVYYTYSQGFRPGGFNQNGGSLHATGPDGLPQFANPSSYQSDELTNNEIGWKTELFSHRLQWNGALYQENWDNVQIAFFNPGVTGNIFFNTNGQNFRIRGIETSIVARVMDGLTLQASGAWNHSEQTNEPALIDNVPGSVNFGKAITEVCDGAGQNCSPVGSPFGPKGSPSANAPPLQYNIRARYEWSVGGYQSFVQAGVSHTAHSYTQAGANPTLAQAGLTTSRLRFELEPYTLVEASVGVAKGNLNASLYVENLGNSKASTFTSTDQFIVEETPLRPRTIGVTFGCKF
;
A
#
# COMPACT_ATOMS: atom_id res chain seq x y z
N LEU A 1 15.08 9.35 11.74
CA LEU A 1 14.91 9.69 10.32
C LEU A 1 14.31 11.09 10.22
N TYR A 2 14.92 11.93 9.40
CA TYR A 2 14.40 13.24 9.03
C TYR A 2 13.94 13.13 7.59
N ASP A 3 12.68 13.49 7.32
CA ASP A 3 12.15 13.63 5.97
C ASP A 3 11.70 15.07 5.78
N GLN A 4 12.18 15.68 4.73
CA GLN A 4 11.80 17.02 4.34
C GLN A 4 11.41 17.01 2.87
N THR A 5 10.19 17.45 2.60
CA THR A 5 9.62 17.47 1.26
C THR A 5 9.26 18.92 0.90
N ASP A 6 9.79 19.39 -0.21
CA ASP A 6 9.46 20.69 -0.83
C ASP A 6 8.91 20.42 -2.24
N TRP A 7 7.62 20.67 -2.45
CA TRP A 7 6.94 20.48 -3.72
C TRP A 7 6.24 21.74 -4.16
N ARG A 8 6.46 22.14 -5.41
CA ARG A 8 5.82 23.31 -6.02
C ARG A 8 5.26 22.97 -7.37
N TYR A 9 3.98 23.21 -7.56
CA TYR A 9 3.34 23.20 -8.87
C TYR A 9 3.03 24.61 -9.29
N ARG A 10 3.58 25.05 -10.42
CA ARG A 10 3.29 26.38 -10.99
C ARG A 10 2.13 26.28 -11.96
N THR A 11 1.19 27.21 -11.87
CA THR A 11 0.18 27.40 -12.89
C THR A 11 0.71 28.31 -13.99
N GLU A 12 0.47 27.96 -15.24
CA GLU A 12 0.72 28.88 -16.35
C GLU A 12 -0.20 30.10 -16.26
N PRO A 13 0.29 31.30 -16.60
CA PRO A 13 -0.49 32.54 -16.51
C PRO A 13 -1.69 32.62 -17.46
N SER A 14 -1.89 31.63 -18.31
CA SER A 14 -2.86 31.62 -19.41
C SER A 14 -4.20 30.97 -19.08
N CYS A 15 -4.60 30.88 -17.83
CA CYS A 15 -5.99 30.62 -17.48
C CYS A 15 -6.86 31.79 -17.96
N GLY A 16 -6.98 31.92 -19.27
CA GLY A 16 -7.84 32.90 -19.90
C GLY A 16 -9.30 32.61 -19.62
N THR A 17 -10.10 33.61 -19.74
CA THR A 17 -11.52 33.80 -19.53
C THR A 17 -12.50 32.75 -20.11
N VAL A 18 -12.14 31.50 -20.27
CA VAL A 18 -13.04 30.44 -20.78
C VAL A 18 -13.57 29.61 -19.61
N ALA A 19 -14.84 29.77 -19.36
CA ALA A 19 -15.63 29.21 -18.25
C ALA A 19 -15.81 27.68 -18.24
N VAL A 20 -14.92 26.87 -18.80
CA VAL A 20 -15.17 25.44 -19.04
C VAL A 20 -14.06 24.52 -18.53
N THR A 21 -12.93 25.02 -18.12
CA THR A 21 -11.89 24.24 -17.46
C THR A 21 -11.68 24.79 -16.05
N PRO A 22 -11.66 23.94 -15.00
CA PRO A 22 -11.28 24.43 -13.69
C PRO A 22 -9.81 24.84 -13.74
N CYS A 23 -9.55 26.09 -14.03
CA CYS A 23 -8.26 26.70 -13.78
C CYS A 23 -8.03 26.65 -12.28
N PHE A 24 -7.04 25.95 -11.84
CA PHE A 24 -6.57 26.04 -10.47
C PHE A 24 -6.12 27.50 -10.28
N GLY A 25 -6.80 28.23 -9.41
CA GLY A 25 -6.43 29.61 -9.09
C GLY A 25 -5.00 29.65 -8.54
N THR A 26 -4.31 30.76 -8.80
CA THR A 26 -3.04 31.02 -8.12
C THR A 26 -3.29 31.07 -6.62
N ILE A 27 -2.43 30.46 -5.84
CA ILE A 27 -2.38 30.67 -4.41
C ILE A 27 -1.90 32.11 -4.24
N GLY A 28 -2.82 33.06 -4.04
CA GLY A 28 -2.46 34.43 -3.76
C GLY A 28 -1.49 34.50 -2.55
N THR A 29 -1.21 35.69 -2.08
CA THR A 29 -0.33 35.93 -0.91
C THR A 29 -0.87 35.28 0.36
N ALA A 30 -0.91 33.92 0.39
CA ALA A 30 -1.21 33.20 1.60
C ALA A 30 -0.07 33.38 2.59
N PRO A 31 -0.32 33.67 3.85
CA PRO A 31 0.70 33.63 4.87
C PRO A 31 1.16 32.17 4.98
N GLY A 32 2.20 31.80 4.22
CA GLY A 32 2.90 30.55 4.40
C GLY A 32 3.64 30.64 5.72
N SER A 33 3.40 29.72 6.62
CA SER A 33 4.26 29.56 7.78
C SER A 33 4.88 28.15 7.72
N SER A 34 5.83 28.00 6.83
CA SER A 34 6.74 26.86 6.89
C SER A 34 7.86 27.13 7.89
N VAL A 35 8.52 26.06 8.33
CA VAL A 35 9.75 26.19 9.14
C VAL A 35 10.83 26.92 8.36
N ARG A 36 10.87 26.79 7.03
CA ARG A 36 11.88 27.39 6.14
C ARG A 36 11.40 28.64 5.44
N ASN A 37 10.11 28.81 5.28
CA ASN A 37 9.53 29.96 4.57
C ASN A 37 8.29 30.48 5.29
N PRO A 38 8.48 31.16 6.42
CA PRO A 38 7.39 31.64 7.26
C PRO A 38 6.64 32.86 6.68
N GLY A 39 7.04 33.36 5.54
CA GLY A 39 6.45 34.53 4.89
C GLY A 39 5.34 34.21 3.91
N PRO A 40 4.63 35.25 3.39
CA PRO A 40 3.66 35.08 2.34
C PRO A 40 4.30 34.52 1.06
N GLN A 41 3.64 33.58 0.40
CA GLN A 41 4.07 33.08 -0.89
C GLN A 41 3.71 34.10 -1.97
N THR A 42 4.70 34.51 -2.76
CA THR A 42 4.53 35.56 -3.78
C THR A 42 4.57 35.02 -5.21
N ASP A 43 4.77 33.70 -5.38
CA ASP A 43 4.80 33.10 -6.69
C ASP A 43 3.41 32.58 -7.12
N ASN A 44 3.23 32.43 -8.44
CA ASN A 44 1.98 31.95 -9.05
C ASN A 44 1.86 30.43 -8.95
N SER A 45 2.04 29.84 -7.76
CA SER A 45 1.88 28.41 -7.58
C SER A 45 0.44 28.04 -7.22
N SER A 46 -0.03 26.91 -7.74
CA SER A 46 -1.34 26.33 -7.39
C SER A 46 -1.25 25.36 -6.21
N PHE A 47 -0.07 24.88 -5.93
CA PHE A 47 0.23 24.01 -4.80
C PHE A 47 1.62 24.34 -4.27
N TYR A 48 1.71 24.45 -2.97
CA TYR A 48 2.98 24.62 -2.26
C TYR A 48 2.98 23.75 -1.02
N GLN A 49 4.04 23.01 -0.82
CA GLN A 49 4.25 22.19 0.36
C GLN A 49 5.69 22.33 0.80
N ASP A 50 5.88 22.75 2.05
CA ASP A 50 7.14 22.72 2.75
C ASP A 50 6.89 22.13 4.14
N THR A 51 7.13 20.82 4.26
CA THR A 51 6.84 20.07 5.48
C THR A 51 8.07 19.39 6.00
N TRP A 52 8.19 19.35 7.30
CA TRP A 52 9.24 18.68 8.02
C TRP A 52 8.64 17.65 8.96
N ARG A 53 9.14 16.44 8.90
CA ARG A 53 8.73 15.33 9.77
C ARG A 53 9.94 14.77 10.48
N GLN A 54 9.78 14.50 11.76
CA GLN A 54 10.78 13.83 12.56
C GLN A 54 10.16 12.63 13.24
N THR A 55 10.84 11.49 13.11
CA THR A 55 10.58 10.29 13.90
C THR A 55 11.84 9.94 14.67
N LYS A 56 11.74 9.91 16.00
CA LYS A 56 12.76 9.36 16.88
C LYS A 56 12.29 8.01 17.38
N GLN A 57 13.14 7.03 17.29
CA GLN A 57 12.81 5.68 17.75
C GLN A 57 13.89 5.19 18.71
N LEU A 58 13.44 4.65 19.85
CA LEU A 58 14.26 3.90 20.77
C LEU A 58 13.61 2.50 20.93
N ALA A 59 14.41 1.44 20.86
CA ALA A 59 13.92 0.11 21.09
C ALA A 59 14.95 -0.78 21.76
N PHE A 60 14.46 -1.64 22.67
CA PHE A 60 15.21 -2.72 23.31
C PHE A 60 14.55 -4.03 22.96
N PHE A 61 15.32 -5.04 22.65
CA PHE A 61 14.79 -6.37 22.36
C PHE A 61 15.60 -7.44 23.07
N ALA A 62 14.92 -8.53 23.40
CA ALA A 62 15.51 -9.74 23.92
C ALA A 62 14.88 -10.96 23.26
N SER A 63 15.67 -12.00 23.05
CA SER A 63 15.20 -13.30 22.59
C SER A 63 15.93 -14.40 23.34
N VAL A 64 15.21 -15.44 23.70
CA VAL A 64 15.74 -16.62 24.39
C VAL A 64 15.27 -17.85 23.63
N ASP A 65 16.23 -18.70 23.29
CA ASP A 65 15.99 -20.04 22.73
C ASP A 65 16.27 -21.06 23.84
N TYR A 66 15.36 -21.99 24.02
CA TYR A 66 15.48 -23.06 25.01
C TYR A 66 15.14 -24.41 24.39
N ASP A 67 16.10 -25.32 24.43
CA ASP A 67 15.92 -26.68 23.96
C ASP A 67 15.23 -27.51 25.03
N LEU A 68 13.91 -27.71 24.92
CA LEU A 68 13.16 -28.62 25.74
C LEU A 68 13.66 -30.05 25.60
N ILE A 69 13.99 -30.43 24.35
CA ILE A 69 14.64 -31.70 24.03
C ILE A 69 15.77 -31.35 23.05
N PRO A 70 17.05 -31.53 23.42
CA PRO A 70 18.19 -31.15 22.60
C PRO A 70 18.09 -31.70 21.18
N LYS A 71 18.24 -30.82 20.19
CA LYS A 71 18.15 -31.09 18.73
C LYS A 71 16.78 -31.58 18.24
N VAL A 72 15.77 -31.66 19.10
CA VAL A 72 14.44 -32.15 18.72
C VAL A 72 13.37 -31.09 18.91
N LEU A 73 13.31 -30.45 20.08
CA LEU A 73 12.26 -29.50 20.38
C LEU A 73 12.83 -28.23 21.02
N THR A 74 12.72 -27.13 20.30
CA THR A 74 13.18 -25.81 20.73
C THR A 74 12.01 -24.86 20.87
N VAL A 75 11.99 -24.08 21.95
CA VAL A 75 11.06 -22.95 22.14
C VAL A 75 11.85 -21.65 22.10
N THR A 76 11.39 -20.72 21.28
CA THR A 76 11.92 -19.36 21.18
C THR A 76 10.90 -18.38 21.70
N LEU A 77 11.29 -17.52 22.64
CA LEU A 77 10.48 -16.39 23.08
C LEU A 77 11.25 -15.10 22.85
N GLY A 78 10.62 -14.14 22.24
CA GLY A 78 11.21 -12.84 21.97
C GLY A 78 10.25 -11.71 22.25
N THR A 79 10.78 -10.59 22.74
CA THR A 79 10.00 -9.37 22.94
C THR A 79 10.82 -8.15 22.60
N ARG A 80 10.15 -7.11 22.13
CA ARG A 80 10.72 -5.80 21.82
C ARG A 80 9.90 -4.74 22.50
N HIS A 81 10.51 -3.97 23.39
CA HIS A 81 9.97 -2.71 23.84
C HIS A 81 10.35 -1.62 22.84
N PHE A 82 9.40 -0.77 22.46
CA PHE A 82 9.65 0.35 21.56
C PHE A 82 9.08 1.64 22.13
N LYS A 83 9.67 2.74 21.72
CA LYS A 83 9.15 4.09 21.87
C LYS A 83 9.39 4.86 20.58
N PHE A 84 8.32 5.48 20.06
CA PHE A 84 8.36 6.43 18.97
C PHE A 84 7.95 7.81 19.47
N ASP A 85 8.71 8.82 19.12
CA ASP A 85 8.33 10.22 19.26
C ASP A 85 8.25 10.82 17.85
N ASN A 86 7.05 11.19 17.42
CA ASN A 86 6.77 11.75 16.11
C ASN A 86 6.44 13.22 16.22
N SER A 87 6.92 14.04 15.28
CA SER A 87 6.54 15.43 15.16
C SER A 87 6.47 15.85 13.70
N ALA A 88 5.60 16.84 13.41
CA ALA A 88 5.48 17.44 12.09
C ALA A 88 5.35 18.94 12.20
N ALA A 89 5.94 19.66 11.24
CA ALA A 89 5.92 21.10 11.15
C ALA A 89 5.94 21.54 9.68
N GLY A 90 5.74 22.81 9.43
CA GLY A 90 5.75 23.40 8.11
C GLY A 90 4.39 23.89 7.66
N SER A 91 4.18 23.95 6.36
CA SER A 91 2.91 24.40 5.77
C SER A 91 2.59 23.68 4.46
N VAL A 92 1.30 23.56 4.19
CA VAL A 92 0.77 23.11 2.91
C VAL A 92 -0.29 24.11 2.47
N THR A 93 -0.20 24.58 1.24
CA THR A 93 -1.19 25.48 0.64
C THR A 93 -1.59 24.90 -0.72
N SER A 94 -2.89 24.77 -0.96
CA SER A 94 -3.41 24.16 -2.17
C SER A 94 -4.64 24.91 -2.68
N SER A 95 -4.71 25.14 -3.98
CA SER A 95 -5.92 25.56 -4.67
C SER A 95 -6.77 24.40 -5.14
N PHE A 96 -6.31 23.16 -4.98
CA PHE A 96 -7.01 21.96 -5.46
C PHE A 96 -8.29 21.61 -4.69
N GLY A 97 -8.51 22.18 -3.48
CA GLY A 97 -9.71 21.99 -2.67
C GLY A 97 -10.92 22.83 -3.09
N CYS A 98 -10.84 23.53 -4.20
CA CYS A 98 -11.87 24.47 -4.65
C CYS A 98 -13.00 23.86 -5.49
N TYR A 99 -13.17 22.56 -5.47
CA TYR A 99 -14.22 21.91 -6.22
C TYR A 99 -15.60 22.25 -5.65
N GLY A 100 -16.47 22.86 -6.46
CA GLY A 100 -17.85 23.19 -6.07
C GLY A 100 -18.07 24.58 -5.44
N VAL A 101 -17.03 25.39 -5.24
CA VAL A 101 -17.17 26.78 -4.83
C VAL A 101 -17.11 27.67 -6.06
N ALA A 102 -18.06 28.61 -6.20
CA ALA A 102 -18.04 29.58 -7.29
C ALA A 102 -16.68 30.29 -7.31
N ALA A 103 -15.98 30.19 -8.45
CA ALA A 103 -14.71 30.85 -8.65
C ALA A 103 -14.91 32.36 -8.45
N THR A 104 -14.35 32.92 -7.41
CA THR A 104 -14.28 34.38 -7.26
C THR A 104 -13.18 34.92 -8.17
N PRO A 105 -13.21 36.19 -8.58
CA PRO A 105 -12.12 36.79 -9.36
C PRO A 105 -10.74 36.71 -8.69
N GLN A 106 -10.69 36.46 -7.40
CA GLN A 106 -9.46 36.25 -6.62
C GLN A 106 -8.99 34.78 -6.60
N GLY A 107 -9.59 33.89 -7.38
CA GLY A 107 -9.29 32.46 -7.39
C GLY A 107 -9.89 31.74 -6.19
N CYS A 108 -9.62 30.44 -6.10
CA CYS A 108 -10.05 29.58 -5.00
C CYS A 108 -9.24 29.81 -3.71
N PHE A 109 -8.67 30.99 -3.51
CA PHE A 109 -7.93 31.25 -2.30
C PHE A 109 -8.89 31.40 -1.12
N ASN A 110 -9.06 30.33 -0.39
CA ASN A 110 -9.62 30.37 0.94
C ASN A 110 -8.45 30.24 1.92
N PRO A 111 -8.20 31.21 2.79
CA PRO A 111 -7.17 31.11 3.82
C PRO A 111 -7.34 29.86 4.70
N ASN A 112 -8.52 29.26 4.70
CA ASN A 112 -8.80 27.98 5.38
C ASN A 112 -8.18 26.77 4.67
N TYR A 113 -7.69 26.87 3.44
CA TYR A 113 -6.96 25.82 2.72
C TYR A 113 -5.44 25.94 2.87
N SER A 114 -4.97 26.90 3.62
CA SER A 114 -3.57 27.00 4.00
C SER A 114 -3.39 26.40 5.39
N TYR A 115 -2.65 25.29 5.45
CA TYR A 115 -2.38 24.60 6.70
C TYR A 115 -1.05 25.04 7.27
N ASN A 116 -1.13 25.68 8.43
CA ASN A 116 0.01 25.99 9.25
C ASN A 116 0.21 24.85 10.26
N LEU A 117 1.02 23.85 9.91
CA LEU A 117 1.31 22.73 10.79
C LEU A 117 2.07 23.17 12.05
N ASN A 118 2.84 24.27 11.96
CA ASN A 118 3.53 24.83 13.13
C ASN A 118 2.54 25.28 14.20
N ALA A 119 1.40 25.86 13.80
CA ALA A 119 0.36 26.32 14.73
C ALA A 119 -0.39 25.17 15.40
N GLN A 120 -0.37 23.99 14.80
CA GLN A 120 -1.04 22.80 15.34
C GLN A 120 -0.21 22.07 16.39
N ASN A 121 1.09 22.39 16.52
CA ASN A 121 2.01 21.76 17.49
C ASN A 121 1.95 20.22 17.43
N LEU A 122 2.03 19.67 16.21
CA LEU A 122 1.86 18.24 15.96
C LEU A 122 3.01 17.45 16.58
N SER A 123 2.74 16.77 17.64
CA SER A 123 3.65 15.86 18.32
C SER A 123 2.87 14.69 18.94
N ASP A 124 3.41 13.49 18.81
CA ASP A 124 2.83 12.29 19.39
C ASP A 124 3.93 11.36 19.89
N SER A 125 3.64 10.59 20.93
CA SER A 125 4.55 9.62 21.51
C SER A 125 3.81 8.31 21.75
N GLU A 126 4.32 7.24 21.15
CA GLU A 126 3.78 5.90 21.30
C GLU A 126 4.86 4.96 21.85
N SER A 127 4.49 4.12 22.80
CA SER A 127 5.37 3.08 23.33
C SER A 127 4.60 1.81 23.62
N GLY A 128 5.28 0.68 23.55
CA GLY A 128 4.64 -0.61 23.81
C GLY A 128 5.58 -1.78 23.67
N PHE A 129 5.00 -2.97 23.72
CA PHE A 129 5.70 -4.23 23.50
C PHE A 129 5.13 -4.94 22.28
N LYS A 130 6.02 -5.54 21.50
CA LYS A 130 5.67 -6.52 20.46
C LYS A 130 6.45 -7.80 20.73
N SER A 131 5.75 -8.91 20.76
CA SER A 131 6.30 -10.19 21.17
C SER A 131 6.15 -11.23 20.08
N ARG A 132 7.01 -12.24 20.13
CA ARG A 132 6.92 -13.44 19.31
C ARG A 132 7.17 -14.68 20.17
N GLY A 133 6.49 -15.76 19.82
CA GLY A 133 6.76 -17.09 20.34
C GLY A 133 6.88 -18.06 19.18
N ASN A 134 7.84 -18.97 19.27
CA ASN A 134 8.00 -20.02 18.27
C ASN A 134 8.25 -21.34 18.97
N VAL A 135 7.69 -22.41 18.42
CA VAL A 135 8.01 -23.80 18.79
C VAL A 135 8.47 -24.50 17.53
N THR A 136 9.67 -25.01 17.55
CA THR A 136 10.27 -25.75 16.44
C THR A 136 10.49 -27.20 16.85
N TRP A 137 9.93 -28.12 16.05
CA TRP A 137 10.08 -29.56 16.24
C TRP A 137 10.78 -30.22 15.05
N HIS A 138 11.97 -30.73 15.28
CA HIS A 138 12.70 -31.57 14.36
C HIS A 138 12.23 -33.01 14.51
N ILE A 139 11.31 -33.46 13.64
CA ILE A 139 10.78 -34.82 13.62
C ILE A 139 11.88 -35.78 13.22
N THR A 140 12.70 -35.39 12.25
CA THR A 140 13.95 -36.03 11.83
C THR A 140 14.98 -34.94 11.53
N PRO A 141 16.26 -35.26 11.28
CA PRO A 141 17.24 -34.26 10.83
C PRO A 141 16.80 -33.50 9.56
N ASP A 142 16.00 -34.15 8.70
CA ASP A 142 15.58 -33.63 7.40
C ASP A 142 14.15 -33.11 7.37
N VAL A 143 13.40 -33.20 8.50
CA VAL A 143 11.99 -32.79 8.59
C VAL A 143 11.76 -31.98 9.86
N MET A 144 11.38 -30.74 9.66
CA MET A 144 11.06 -29.81 10.72
C MET A 144 9.66 -29.24 10.53
N VAL A 145 8.91 -29.11 11.61
CA VAL A 145 7.63 -28.38 11.70
C VAL A 145 7.75 -27.33 12.77
N TYR A 146 7.10 -26.19 12.57
CA TYR A 146 7.11 -25.12 13.54
C TYR A 146 5.74 -24.45 13.65
N TYR A 147 5.51 -23.83 14.81
CA TYR A 147 4.44 -22.88 15.04
C TYR A 147 5.04 -21.55 15.45
N THR A 148 4.55 -20.46 14.88
CA THR A 148 4.95 -19.10 15.24
C THR A 148 3.72 -18.24 15.53
N TYR A 149 3.75 -17.58 16.69
CA TYR A 149 2.93 -16.42 16.99
C TYR A 149 3.81 -15.18 16.93
N SER A 150 3.38 -14.13 16.22
CA SER A 150 4.14 -12.88 16.18
C SER A 150 3.22 -11.67 16.06
N GLN A 151 3.68 -10.54 16.59
CA GLN A 151 3.02 -9.25 16.54
C GLN A 151 3.87 -8.27 15.75
N GLY A 152 3.20 -7.46 14.90
CA GLY A 152 3.76 -6.35 14.16
C GLY A 152 2.90 -5.12 14.30
N PHE A 153 3.41 -3.96 13.89
CA PHE A 153 2.66 -2.71 13.86
C PHE A 153 3.33 -1.70 12.91
N ARG A 154 2.57 -0.72 12.46
CA ARG A 154 3.09 0.50 11.87
C ARG A 154 2.78 1.66 12.81
N PRO A 155 3.73 2.54 13.13
CA PRO A 155 3.46 3.69 14.00
C PRO A 155 2.48 4.66 13.34
N GLY A 156 1.73 5.38 14.17
CA GLY A 156 0.88 6.48 13.77
C GLY A 156 1.68 7.65 13.20
N GLY A 157 0.96 8.67 12.73
CA GLY A 157 1.59 9.85 12.14
C GLY A 157 0.62 11.00 11.93
N PHE A 158 1.05 11.99 11.16
CA PHE A 158 0.31 13.23 10.93
C PHE A 158 -0.05 13.41 9.47
N ASN A 159 -1.27 13.94 9.26
CA ASN A 159 -1.73 14.39 7.96
C ASN A 159 -1.28 15.82 7.68
N GLN A 160 -1.03 16.10 6.42
CA GLN A 160 -0.63 17.44 5.97
C GLN A 160 -1.82 18.38 5.81
N ASN A 161 -3.03 17.84 5.77
CA ASN A 161 -4.29 18.52 5.46
C ASN A 161 -5.29 18.41 6.63
N GLY A 162 -4.81 18.19 7.83
CA GLY A 162 -5.68 18.04 9.00
C GLY A 162 -6.50 19.31 9.27
N GLY A 163 -7.78 19.12 9.61
CA GLY A 163 -8.68 20.23 9.94
C GLY A 163 -9.47 20.82 8.77
N SER A 164 -9.24 20.40 7.51
CA SER A 164 -10.13 20.77 6.39
C SER A 164 -11.54 20.30 6.63
N LEU A 165 -12.50 21.19 6.43
CA LEU A 165 -13.93 20.93 6.60
C LEU A 165 -14.56 20.53 5.27
N HIS A 166 -15.26 19.42 5.27
CA HIS A 166 -15.86 18.81 4.08
C HIS A 166 -17.24 18.24 4.34
N ALA A 167 -17.88 17.74 3.28
CA ALA A 167 -19.15 17.05 3.33
C ALA A 167 -20.25 17.88 3.99
N THR A 168 -20.87 18.79 3.26
CA THR A 168 -21.99 19.59 3.77
C THR A 168 -23.17 18.71 4.16
N GLY A 169 -23.69 18.93 5.37
CA GLY A 169 -24.85 18.24 5.91
C GLY A 169 -26.20 18.90 5.55
N PRO A 170 -27.33 18.30 6.00
CA PRO A 170 -28.66 18.85 5.80
C PRO A 170 -28.89 20.23 6.46
N ASP A 171 -28.05 20.60 7.40
CA ASP A 171 -28.05 21.91 8.07
C ASP A 171 -27.23 22.96 7.30
N GLY A 172 -26.66 22.64 6.18
CA GLY A 172 -25.79 23.51 5.39
C GLY A 172 -24.39 23.70 5.98
N LEU A 173 -24.04 22.98 7.04
CA LEU A 173 -22.74 23.03 7.69
C LEU A 173 -21.85 21.83 7.27
N PRO A 174 -20.52 21.99 7.32
CA PRO A 174 -19.63 20.85 7.16
C PRO A 174 -19.86 19.79 8.22
N GLN A 175 -19.80 18.51 7.81
CA GLN A 175 -19.94 17.34 8.69
C GLN A 175 -18.62 16.65 9.00
N PHE A 176 -17.58 16.85 8.19
CA PHE A 176 -16.35 16.13 8.32
C PHE A 176 -15.13 17.05 8.28
N ALA A 177 -14.26 16.88 9.24
CA ALA A 177 -12.93 17.46 9.23
C ALA A 177 -11.88 16.38 9.03
N ASN A 178 -10.98 16.59 8.08
CA ASN A 178 -9.85 15.66 7.89
C ASN A 178 -9.05 15.53 9.21
N PRO A 179 -8.78 14.32 9.69
CA PRO A 179 -8.03 14.15 10.92
C PRO A 179 -6.60 14.71 10.76
N SER A 180 -6.10 15.40 11.77
CA SER A 180 -4.72 15.90 11.79
C SER A 180 -3.70 14.80 11.99
N SER A 181 -4.10 13.65 12.55
CA SER A 181 -3.27 12.50 12.82
C SER A 181 -4.02 11.21 12.55
N TYR A 182 -3.27 10.13 12.43
CA TYR A 182 -3.76 8.77 12.34
C TYR A 182 -2.98 7.90 13.33
N GLN A 183 -3.62 6.85 13.82
CA GLN A 183 -3.08 5.98 14.85
C GLN A 183 -2.22 4.86 14.24
N SER A 184 -1.48 4.16 15.09
CA SER A 184 -0.84 2.90 14.74
C SER A 184 -1.87 1.84 14.36
N ASP A 185 -1.46 0.95 13.49
CA ASP A 185 -2.16 -0.30 13.22
C ASP A 185 -1.39 -1.49 13.80
N GLU A 186 -2.08 -2.59 13.97
CA GLU A 186 -1.52 -3.78 14.60
C GLU A 186 -1.79 -5.03 13.76
N LEU A 187 -0.76 -5.85 13.58
CA LEU A 187 -0.86 -7.14 12.92
C LEU A 187 -0.47 -8.26 13.89
N THR A 188 -1.34 -9.26 14.00
CA THR A 188 -1.07 -10.50 14.73
C THR A 188 -1.05 -11.66 13.73
N ASN A 189 0.05 -12.40 13.71
CA ASN A 189 0.23 -13.58 12.86
C ASN A 189 0.26 -14.85 13.68
N ASN A 190 -0.43 -15.88 13.19
CA ASN A 190 -0.36 -17.26 13.64
C ASN A 190 0.00 -18.12 12.43
N GLU A 191 1.10 -18.84 12.50
CA GLU A 191 1.67 -19.60 11.39
C GLU A 191 2.10 -21.00 11.84
N ILE A 192 1.73 -22.00 11.04
CA ILE A 192 2.27 -23.36 11.13
C ILE A 192 2.98 -23.64 9.83
N GLY A 193 4.26 -23.98 9.91
CA GLY A 193 5.04 -24.26 8.72
C GLY A 193 5.86 -25.54 8.83
N TRP A 194 6.38 -25.97 7.69
CA TRP A 194 7.28 -27.11 7.56
C TRP A 194 8.45 -26.81 6.66
N LYS A 195 9.59 -27.43 6.96
CA LYS A 195 10.76 -27.48 6.09
C LYS A 195 11.25 -28.91 6.00
N THR A 196 11.44 -29.36 4.77
CA THR A 196 11.82 -30.76 4.52
C THR A 196 12.88 -30.89 3.45
N GLU A 197 13.79 -31.86 3.64
CA GLU A 197 14.73 -32.32 2.64
C GLU A 197 14.56 -33.82 2.48
N LEU A 198 14.03 -34.26 1.36
CA LEU A 198 13.59 -35.64 1.14
C LEU A 198 14.41 -36.29 0.01
N PHE A 199 14.39 -37.63 -0.05
CA PHE A 199 15.01 -38.42 -1.10
C PHE A 199 16.51 -38.13 -1.26
N SER A 200 17.28 -38.18 -0.16
CA SER A 200 18.71 -37.87 -0.11
C SER A 200 18.99 -36.46 -0.68
N HIS A 201 18.28 -35.46 -0.18
CA HIS A 201 18.37 -34.04 -0.54
C HIS A 201 18.03 -33.71 -2.02
N ARG A 202 17.31 -34.63 -2.70
CA ARG A 202 16.85 -34.39 -4.08
C ARG A 202 15.56 -33.56 -4.14
N LEU A 203 14.80 -33.53 -3.06
CA LEU A 203 13.56 -32.78 -2.97
C LEU A 203 13.59 -31.93 -1.69
N GLN A 204 13.57 -30.62 -1.84
CA GLN A 204 13.27 -29.67 -0.78
C GLN A 204 11.82 -29.21 -0.94
N TRP A 205 11.01 -29.33 0.12
CA TRP A 205 9.64 -28.86 0.14
C TRP A 205 9.38 -28.11 1.43
N ASN A 206 9.14 -26.82 1.32
CA ASN A 206 8.83 -25.93 2.43
C ASN A 206 7.45 -25.32 2.22
N GLY A 207 6.79 -24.97 3.30
CA GLY A 207 5.53 -24.25 3.24
C GLY A 207 5.05 -23.78 4.60
N ALA A 208 4.02 -22.97 4.58
CA ALA A 208 3.35 -22.47 5.77
C ALA A 208 1.84 -22.28 5.51
N LEU A 209 1.06 -22.49 6.57
CA LEU A 209 -0.32 -22.08 6.71
C LEU A 209 -0.37 -20.95 7.70
N TYR A 210 -1.04 -19.85 7.37
CA TYR A 210 -1.07 -18.69 8.26
C TYR A 210 -2.46 -18.08 8.38
N GLN A 211 -2.68 -17.41 9.50
CA GLN A 211 -3.77 -16.48 9.72
C GLN A 211 -3.22 -15.20 10.34
N GLU A 212 -3.47 -14.10 9.66
CA GLU A 212 -3.16 -12.75 10.12
C GLU A 212 -4.45 -12.01 10.43
N ASN A 213 -4.46 -11.31 11.57
CA ASN A 213 -5.46 -10.32 11.88
C ASN A 213 -4.76 -8.96 11.88
N TRP A 214 -5.25 -8.06 11.03
CA TRP A 214 -4.71 -6.73 10.86
C TRP A 214 -5.76 -5.72 11.29
N ASP A 215 -5.54 -5.11 12.42
CA ASP A 215 -6.50 -4.25 13.08
C ASP A 215 -6.14 -2.78 12.93
N ASN A 216 -7.19 -1.93 12.86
CA ASN A 216 -7.07 -0.49 12.78
C ASN A 216 -6.19 -0.02 11.61
N VAL A 217 -6.33 -0.64 10.44
CA VAL A 217 -5.42 -0.50 9.30
C VAL A 217 -5.32 0.94 8.85
N GLN A 218 -4.09 1.42 8.70
CA GLN A 218 -3.79 2.72 8.12
C GLN A 218 -3.98 2.66 6.61
N ILE A 219 -4.85 3.49 6.09
CA ILE A 219 -5.09 3.63 4.65
C ILE A 219 -4.93 5.08 4.20
N ALA A 220 -4.40 5.27 3.02
CA ALA A 220 -4.50 6.54 2.31
C ALA A 220 -5.92 6.65 1.77
N PHE A 221 -6.66 7.65 2.26
CA PHE A 221 -8.06 7.84 1.94
C PHE A 221 -8.23 8.95 0.92
N PHE A 222 -8.96 8.66 -0.13
CA PHE A 222 -9.32 9.62 -1.16
C PHE A 222 -10.77 9.41 -1.58
N ASN A 223 -11.63 10.35 -1.25
CA ASN A 223 -13.02 10.35 -1.67
C ASN A 223 -13.49 11.77 -1.99
N PRO A 224 -13.27 12.23 -3.23
CA PRO A 224 -13.55 13.61 -3.61
C PRO A 224 -15.02 14.03 -3.45
N GLY A 225 -15.95 13.07 -3.47
CA GLY A 225 -17.38 13.35 -3.23
C GLY A 225 -17.72 13.69 -1.79
N VAL A 226 -16.90 13.27 -0.84
CA VAL A 226 -17.15 13.45 0.61
C VAL A 226 -16.10 14.32 1.25
N THR A 227 -14.81 14.11 0.93
CA THR A 227 -13.68 14.75 1.62
C THR A 227 -12.90 15.73 0.75
N GLY A 228 -13.42 16.06 -0.45
CA GLY A 228 -12.73 16.91 -1.41
C GLY A 228 -11.56 16.21 -2.10
N ASN A 229 -10.90 16.92 -3.02
CA ASN A 229 -9.77 16.39 -3.81
C ASN A 229 -8.47 16.38 -2.98
N ILE A 230 -8.47 15.69 -1.87
CA ILE A 230 -7.38 15.67 -0.88
C ILE A 230 -7.17 14.25 -0.41
N PHE A 231 -5.90 13.83 -0.35
CA PHE A 231 -5.47 12.60 0.34
C PHE A 231 -5.20 12.88 1.80
N PHE A 232 -5.64 11.98 2.66
CA PHE A 232 -5.21 11.90 4.04
C PHE A 232 -5.13 10.45 4.48
N ASN A 233 -4.31 10.16 5.47
CA ASN A 233 -4.27 8.86 6.09
C ASN A 233 -5.31 8.81 7.22
N THR A 234 -5.99 7.69 7.32
CA THR A 234 -6.94 7.39 8.39
C THR A 234 -6.86 5.93 8.75
N ASN A 235 -7.49 5.57 9.84
CA ASN A 235 -7.67 4.20 10.29
C ASN A 235 -9.15 3.82 10.19
N GLY A 236 -9.47 2.53 10.18
CA GLY A 236 -10.86 2.12 10.27
C GLY A 236 -11.09 0.68 9.87
N GLN A 237 -10.47 0.20 8.81
CA GLN A 237 -10.64 -1.18 8.34
C GLN A 237 -9.88 -2.16 9.22
N ASN A 238 -10.48 -3.34 9.45
CA ASN A 238 -9.81 -4.51 9.99
C ASN A 238 -9.85 -5.62 8.95
N PHE A 239 -8.76 -6.33 8.78
CA PHE A 239 -8.68 -7.44 7.84
C PHE A 239 -8.30 -8.74 8.56
N ARG A 240 -8.86 -9.83 8.07
CA ARG A 240 -8.40 -11.18 8.34
C ARG A 240 -7.86 -11.76 7.06
N ILE A 241 -6.62 -12.23 7.11
CA ILE A 241 -5.94 -12.83 5.97
C ILE A 241 -5.58 -14.27 6.35
N ARG A 242 -5.95 -15.23 5.52
CA ARG A 242 -5.64 -16.65 5.68
C ARG A 242 -5.01 -17.14 4.40
N GLY A 243 -3.99 -17.95 4.53
CA GLY A 243 -3.33 -18.43 3.35
C GLY A 243 -2.47 -19.65 3.56
N ILE A 244 -1.98 -20.12 2.42
CA ILE A 244 -0.94 -21.13 2.31
C ILE A 244 0.11 -20.63 1.35
N GLU A 245 1.37 -20.77 1.74
CA GLU A 245 2.49 -20.58 0.84
C GLU A 245 3.35 -21.84 0.80
N THR A 246 3.95 -22.10 -0.35
CA THR A 246 4.80 -23.27 -0.53
C THR A 246 5.90 -23.03 -1.55
N SER A 247 7.03 -23.70 -1.35
CA SER A 247 8.13 -23.73 -2.29
C SER A 247 8.71 -25.13 -2.41
N ILE A 248 9.00 -25.53 -3.64
CA ILE A 248 9.56 -26.85 -4.00
C ILE A 248 10.78 -26.63 -4.87
N VAL A 249 11.87 -27.34 -4.54
CA VAL A 249 13.03 -27.51 -5.41
C VAL A 249 13.30 -29.01 -5.55
N ALA A 250 13.25 -29.52 -6.77
CA ALA A 250 13.40 -30.93 -7.04
C ALA A 250 14.48 -31.19 -8.11
N ARG A 251 15.48 -32.02 -7.78
CA ARG A 251 16.39 -32.63 -8.76
C ARG A 251 15.77 -33.92 -9.24
N VAL A 252 14.94 -33.81 -10.30
CA VAL A 252 14.14 -34.96 -10.80
C VAL A 252 15.04 -36.07 -11.36
N MET A 253 16.04 -35.65 -12.10
CA MET A 253 17.11 -36.52 -12.66
C MET A 253 18.39 -35.70 -12.83
N ASP A 254 19.46 -36.34 -13.22
CA ASP A 254 20.71 -35.65 -13.45
C ASP A 254 20.55 -34.59 -14.54
N GLY A 255 20.94 -33.37 -14.23
CA GLY A 255 20.78 -32.20 -15.07
C GLY A 255 19.39 -31.53 -15.00
N LEU A 256 18.31 -32.18 -14.52
CA LEU A 256 16.97 -31.57 -14.48
C LEU A 256 16.61 -31.11 -13.09
N THR A 257 16.46 -29.81 -12.94
CA THR A 257 15.96 -29.15 -11.72
C THR A 257 14.59 -28.49 -12.00
N LEU A 258 13.61 -28.80 -11.17
CA LEU A 258 12.33 -28.13 -11.11
C LEU A 258 12.26 -27.23 -9.88
N GLN A 259 11.77 -26.02 -10.04
CA GLN A 259 11.50 -25.08 -8.97
C GLN A 259 10.04 -24.62 -9.09
N ALA A 260 9.32 -24.65 -8.00
CA ALA A 260 7.96 -24.12 -7.94
C ALA A 260 7.77 -23.36 -6.64
N SER A 261 7.10 -22.24 -6.69
CA SER A 261 6.62 -21.52 -5.52
C SER A 261 5.24 -20.98 -5.79
N GLY A 262 4.43 -20.88 -4.76
CA GLY A 262 3.10 -20.32 -4.88
C GLY A 262 2.54 -19.93 -3.53
N ALA A 263 1.64 -18.97 -3.56
CA ALA A 263 0.87 -18.52 -2.42
C ALA A 263 -0.60 -18.40 -2.85
N TRP A 264 -1.47 -18.93 -2.00
CA TRP A 264 -2.89 -18.66 -2.06
C TRP A 264 -3.28 -17.98 -0.77
N ASN A 265 -3.98 -16.85 -0.86
CA ASN A 265 -4.46 -16.13 0.31
C ASN A 265 -5.90 -15.67 0.11
N HIS A 266 -6.65 -15.63 1.19
CA HIS A 266 -7.98 -15.07 1.27
C HIS A 266 -7.96 -13.93 2.29
N SER A 267 -8.08 -12.71 1.79
CA SER A 267 -8.16 -11.50 2.60
C SER A 267 -9.60 -11.03 2.65
N GLU A 268 -10.12 -10.78 3.84
CA GLU A 268 -11.48 -10.26 4.04
C GLU A 268 -11.51 -9.13 5.07
N GLN A 269 -12.20 -8.05 4.76
CA GLN A 269 -12.52 -7.01 5.71
C GLN A 269 -13.52 -7.54 6.75
N THR A 270 -13.24 -7.36 8.04
CA THR A 270 -14.03 -7.97 9.13
C THR A 270 -15.02 -7.00 9.77
N ASN A 271 -14.87 -5.69 9.52
CA ASN A 271 -15.74 -4.63 10.03
C ASN A 271 -16.30 -3.76 8.91
N GLU A 272 -17.22 -2.88 9.23
CA GLU A 272 -17.80 -1.88 8.33
C GLU A 272 -17.68 -0.49 8.96
N PRO A 273 -16.48 0.12 8.93
CA PRO A 273 -16.31 1.47 9.47
C PRO A 273 -17.04 2.49 8.60
N ALA A 274 -17.54 3.54 9.22
CA ALA A 274 -18.13 4.69 8.54
C ALA A 274 -17.32 5.94 8.85
N LEU A 275 -17.39 6.94 7.97
CA LEU A 275 -16.98 8.27 8.36
C LEU A 275 -17.98 8.81 9.37
N ILE A 276 -17.46 9.39 10.43
CA ILE A 276 -18.26 9.95 11.50
C ILE A 276 -18.25 11.48 11.37
N ASP A 277 -19.42 12.09 11.49
CA ASP A 277 -19.53 13.53 11.62
C ASP A 277 -18.75 13.98 12.86
N ASN A 278 -17.66 14.66 12.62
CA ASN A 278 -16.71 15.08 13.66
C ASN A 278 -16.61 16.61 13.81
N VAL A 279 -17.53 17.35 13.19
CA VAL A 279 -17.55 18.82 13.25
C VAL A 279 -18.50 19.28 14.35
N PRO A 280 -18.00 19.91 15.43
CA PRO A 280 -18.84 20.41 16.50
C PRO A 280 -19.87 21.42 15.98
N GLY A 281 -21.14 21.22 16.36
CA GLY A 281 -22.26 22.09 15.95
C GLY A 281 -23.07 21.56 14.76
N SER A 282 -22.60 20.53 14.06
CA SER A 282 -23.41 19.82 13.07
C SER A 282 -24.57 19.09 13.74
N VAL A 283 -25.69 18.97 13.03
CA VAL A 283 -26.91 18.27 13.50
C VAL A 283 -26.64 16.77 13.73
N ASN A 284 -25.70 16.22 13.00
CA ASN A 284 -25.36 14.79 13.05
C ASN A 284 -24.03 14.50 13.77
N PHE A 285 -23.50 15.46 14.52
CA PHE A 285 -22.24 15.27 15.25
C PHE A 285 -22.20 13.94 16.02
N GLY A 286 -21.12 13.19 15.82
CA GLY A 286 -20.91 11.86 16.42
C GLY A 286 -21.66 10.70 15.75
N LYS A 287 -22.44 10.95 14.70
CA LYS A 287 -23.13 9.90 13.93
C LYS A 287 -22.40 9.60 12.61
N ALA A 288 -22.72 8.44 12.04
CA ALA A 288 -22.23 8.10 10.71
C ALA A 288 -22.78 9.08 9.66
N ILE A 289 -21.91 9.52 8.75
CA ILE A 289 -22.29 10.34 7.60
C ILE A 289 -22.98 9.41 6.59
N THR A 290 -24.26 9.58 6.39
CA THR A 290 -25.08 8.77 5.48
C THR A 290 -25.56 9.53 4.25
N GLU A 291 -25.40 10.86 4.24
CA GLU A 291 -25.76 11.73 3.13
C GLU A 291 -24.83 12.95 3.06
N VAL A 292 -24.67 13.48 1.86
CA VAL A 292 -23.96 14.72 1.59
C VAL A 292 -24.87 15.62 0.75
N CYS A 293 -24.97 16.87 1.14
CA CYS A 293 -25.84 17.86 0.54
C CYS A 293 -25.04 18.95 -0.21
N ASP A 294 -25.73 19.78 -0.98
CA ASP A 294 -25.14 21.01 -1.54
C ASP A 294 -24.80 22.03 -0.44
N GLY A 295 -24.10 23.09 -0.81
CA GLY A 295 -23.64 24.11 0.15
C GLY A 295 -24.78 24.87 0.91
N ALA A 296 -26.03 24.67 0.51
CA ALA A 296 -27.22 25.21 1.18
C ALA A 296 -27.90 24.15 2.06
N GLY A 297 -27.36 22.97 2.20
CA GLY A 297 -27.97 21.84 2.92
C GLY A 297 -29.16 21.24 2.20
N GLN A 298 -29.28 21.47 0.89
CA GLN A 298 -30.33 20.95 0.04
C GLN A 298 -29.75 19.92 -0.95
N ASN A 299 -30.62 19.29 -1.75
CA ASN A 299 -30.21 18.32 -2.76
C ASN A 299 -29.23 17.26 -2.20
N CYS A 300 -29.62 16.63 -1.10
CA CYS A 300 -28.81 15.62 -0.44
C CYS A 300 -28.76 14.31 -1.24
N SER A 301 -27.60 13.73 -1.30
CA SER A 301 -27.37 12.41 -1.91
C SER A 301 -26.87 11.42 -0.87
N PRO A 302 -27.38 10.19 -0.86
CA PRO A 302 -26.93 9.19 0.09
C PRO A 302 -25.48 8.80 -0.17
N VAL A 303 -24.73 8.61 0.88
CA VAL A 303 -23.37 8.08 0.86
C VAL A 303 -23.27 6.85 1.76
N GLY A 304 -22.60 5.82 1.29
CA GLY A 304 -22.30 4.65 2.09
C GLY A 304 -20.92 4.71 2.73
N SER A 305 -20.54 3.65 3.46
CA SER A 305 -19.19 3.52 3.99
C SER A 305 -18.14 3.63 2.87
N PRO A 306 -17.25 4.60 2.92
CA PRO A 306 -16.22 4.74 1.89
C PRO A 306 -15.12 3.68 2.02
N PHE A 307 -15.10 2.97 3.14
CA PHE A 307 -14.15 1.87 3.40
C PHE A 307 -14.59 0.53 2.79
N GLY A 308 -15.78 0.47 2.20
CA GLY A 308 -16.37 -0.75 1.66
C GLY A 308 -17.02 -1.66 2.70
N PRO A 309 -17.82 -2.62 2.24
CA PRO A 309 -18.55 -3.54 3.12
C PRO A 309 -17.63 -4.63 3.68
N LYS A 310 -18.09 -5.21 4.80
CA LYS A 310 -17.53 -6.45 5.34
C LYS A 310 -17.45 -7.55 4.28
N GLY A 311 -16.37 -8.34 4.28
CA GLY A 311 -16.09 -9.36 3.27
C GLY A 311 -15.30 -8.84 2.07
N SER A 312 -15.07 -7.53 1.95
CA SER A 312 -14.25 -6.96 0.88
C SER A 312 -12.80 -7.45 0.97
N PRO A 313 -12.14 -7.78 -0.15
CA PRO A 313 -10.72 -8.08 -0.16
C PRO A 313 -9.88 -6.85 0.13
N SER A 314 -8.70 -7.04 0.68
CA SER A 314 -7.72 -5.95 0.81
C SER A 314 -7.23 -5.48 -0.57
N ALA A 315 -6.81 -4.22 -0.64
CA ALA A 315 -6.25 -3.65 -1.87
C ALA A 315 -4.94 -4.33 -2.26
N ASN A 316 -4.68 -4.44 -3.56
CA ASN A 316 -3.44 -4.95 -4.15
C ASN A 316 -3.01 -6.35 -3.64
N ALA A 317 -3.96 -7.17 -3.24
CA ALA A 317 -3.72 -8.52 -2.72
C ALA A 317 -4.35 -9.58 -3.63
N PRO A 318 -3.64 -10.05 -4.65
CA PRO A 318 -4.13 -11.12 -5.52
C PRO A 318 -4.26 -12.44 -4.72
N PRO A 319 -5.38 -13.16 -4.84
CA PRO A 319 -5.62 -14.36 -4.05
C PRO A 319 -4.75 -15.56 -4.46
N LEU A 320 -4.17 -15.55 -5.64
CA LEU A 320 -3.28 -16.60 -6.11
C LEU A 320 -2.12 -16.01 -6.89
N GLN A 321 -0.92 -16.42 -6.51
CA GLN A 321 0.31 -16.17 -7.25
C GLN A 321 1.15 -17.44 -7.27
N TYR A 322 1.75 -17.77 -8.42
CA TYR A 322 2.71 -18.86 -8.50
C TYR A 322 3.80 -18.60 -9.54
N ASN A 323 4.92 -19.26 -9.34
CA ASN A 323 6.04 -19.34 -10.28
C ASN A 323 6.52 -20.79 -10.38
N ILE A 324 6.67 -21.28 -11.60
CA ILE A 324 7.19 -22.62 -11.88
C ILE A 324 8.30 -22.49 -12.90
N ARG A 325 9.45 -23.10 -12.65
CA ARG A 325 10.61 -23.07 -13.52
C ARG A 325 11.19 -24.47 -13.66
N ALA A 326 11.52 -24.84 -14.89
CA ALA A 326 12.27 -26.05 -15.23
C ALA A 326 13.59 -25.67 -15.90
N ARG A 327 14.68 -26.27 -15.46
CA ARG A 327 16.02 -26.07 -16.03
C ARG A 327 16.67 -27.42 -16.23
N TYR A 328 17.09 -27.66 -17.47
CA TYR A 328 17.86 -28.85 -17.83
C TYR A 328 19.26 -28.44 -18.27
N GLU A 329 20.27 -29.06 -17.65
CA GLU A 329 21.68 -28.79 -17.87
C GLU A 329 22.37 -30.07 -18.35
N TRP A 330 23.24 -29.95 -19.34
CA TRP A 330 24.05 -31.04 -19.84
C TRP A 330 25.41 -30.57 -20.32
N SER A 331 26.34 -31.49 -20.41
CA SER A 331 27.70 -31.24 -20.91
C SER A 331 27.99 -32.14 -22.10
N VAL A 332 28.51 -31.56 -23.19
CA VAL A 332 28.93 -32.28 -24.37
C VAL A 332 30.14 -31.58 -25.01
N GLY A 333 31.20 -32.33 -25.30
CA GLY A 333 32.39 -31.80 -25.98
C GLY A 333 33.07 -30.62 -25.25
N GLY A 334 33.01 -30.60 -23.90
CA GLY A 334 33.56 -29.52 -23.09
C GLY A 334 32.70 -28.24 -23.02
N TYR A 335 31.51 -28.29 -23.64
CA TYR A 335 30.51 -27.23 -23.50
C TYR A 335 29.51 -27.59 -22.39
N GLN A 336 29.22 -26.63 -21.52
CA GLN A 336 28.13 -26.70 -20.56
C GLN A 336 26.93 -25.96 -21.16
N SER A 337 25.83 -26.65 -21.33
CA SER A 337 24.64 -26.12 -21.99
C SER A 337 23.45 -26.22 -21.07
N PHE A 338 22.48 -25.34 -21.26
CA PHE A 338 21.20 -25.43 -20.55
C PHE A 338 20.03 -24.96 -21.44
N VAL A 339 18.87 -25.49 -21.12
CA VAL A 339 17.57 -24.91 -21.50
C VAL A 339 16.75 -24.68 -20.25
N GLN A 340 16.05 -23.58 -20.21
CA GLN A 340 15.21 -23.20 -19.10
C GLN A 340 13.89 -22.64 -19.63
N ALA A 341 12.80 -22.98 -18.96
CA ALA A 341 11.50 -22.37 -19.18
C ALA A 341 10.86 -22.05 -17.84
N GLY A 342 10.09 -20.98 -17.79
CA GLY A 342 9.37 -20.54 -16.60
C GLY A 342 7.98 -20.03 -16.94
N VAL A 343 7.06 -20.21 -15.99
CA VAL A 343 5.74 -19.60 -16.01
C VAL A 343 5.45 -18.98 -14.67
N SER A 344 4.97 -17.75 -14.68
CA SER A 344 4.45 -17.08 -13.50
C SER A 344 3.03 -16.60 -13.75
N HIS A 345 2.22 -16.64 -12.71
CA HIS A 345 0.84 -16.20 -12.75
C HIS A 345 0.53 -15.31 -11.55
N THR A 346 -0.24 -14.26 -11.78
CA THR A 346 -0.83 -13.40 -10.76
C THR A 346 -2.31 -13.29 -11.05
N ALA A 347 -3.15 -13.69 -10.10
CA ALA A 347 -4.60 -13.56 -10.20
C ALA A 347 -5.04 -12.09 -10.12
N HIS A 348 -6.29 -11.82 -10.40
CA HIS A 348 -6.86 -10.49 -10.31
C HIS A 348 -6.73 -9.91 -8.89
N SER A 349 -6.65 -8.59 -8.80
CA SER A 349 -6.73 -7.85 -7.53
C SER A 349 -7.42 -6.50 -7.75
N TYR A 350 -7.57 -5.72 -6.69
CA TYR A 350 -8.22 -4.42 -6.78
C TYR A 350 -7.30 -3.35 -6.20
N THR A 351 -7.31 -2.16 -6.80
CA THR A 351 -6.47 -1.04 -6.35
C THR A 351 -6.91 -0.44 -5.01
N GLN A 352 -8.16 -0.65 -4.63
CA GLN A 352 -8.72 -0.22 -3.35
C GLN A 352 -9.57 -1.34 -2.73
N ALA A 353 -9.74 -1.33 -1.42
CA ALA A 353 -10.71 -2.15 -0.74
C ALA A 353 -12.14 -1.81 -1.21
N GLY A 354 -13.10 -2.65 -0.89
CA GLY A 354 -14.42 -2.72 -1.49
C GLY A 354 -15.10 -1.39 -1.83
N ALA A 355 -15.64 -1.30 -3.05
CA ALA A 355 -16.55 -0.23 -3.41
C ALA A 355 -17.90 -0.47 -2.77
N ASN A 356 -18.53 0.58 -2.23
CA ASN A 356 -19.91 0.50 -1.82
C ASN A 356 -20.82 0.56 -3.06
N PRO A 357 -21.59 -0.50 -3.37
CA PRO A 357 -22.45 -0.52 -4.55
C PRO A 357 -23.52 0.59 -4.53
N THR A 358 -23.93 1.08 -3.36
CA THR A 358 -24.90 2.18 -3.24
C THR A 358 -24.32 3.49 -3.78
N LEU A 359 -23.01 3.73 -3.59
CA LEU A 359 -22.33 4.89 -4.17
C LEU A 359 -22.21 4.80 -5.69
N ALA A 360 -22.03 3.61 -6.23
CA ALA A 360 -22.03 3.38 -7.67
C ALA A 360 -23.39 3.70 -8.29
N GLN A 361 -24.51 3.31 -7.65
CA GLN A 361 -25.87 3.59 -8.11
C GLN A 361 -26.24 5.06 -8.03
N ALA A 362 -25.72 5.79 -7.05
CA ALA A 362 -25.95 7.23 -6.90
C ALA A 362 -25.10 8.10 -7.86
N GLY A 363 -24.28 7.49 -8.74
CA GLY A 363 -23.37 8.24 -9.62
C GLY A 363 -22.20 8.89 -8.89
N LEU A 364 -22.03 8.61 -7.62
CA LEU A 364 -20.95 9.11 -6.80
C LEU A 364 -19.66 8.34 -7.06
N THR A 365 -18.57 9.03 -7.12
CA THR A 365 -17.34 8.68 -7.84
C THR A 365 -16.45 7.62 -7.19
N THR A 366 -16.76 7.13 -5.99
CA THR A 366 -15.88 6.17 -5.30
C THR A 366 -15.73 4.82 -6.01
N SER A 367 -16.76 4.35 -6.70
CA SER A 367 -16.64 3.14 -7.51
C SER A 367 -15.72 3.32 -8.72
N ARG A 368 -15.52 4.55 -9.19
CA ARG A 368 -14.63 4.89 -10.32
C ARG A 368 -13.15 4.90 -9.94
N LEU A 369 -12.84 4.84 -8.65
CA LEU A 369 -11.46 4.84 -8.14
C LEU A 369 -10.97 3.44 -7.81
N ARG A 370 -11.86 2.45 -7.80
CA ARG A 370 -11.53 1.05 -7.59
C ARG A 370 -11.41 0.35 -8.95
N PHE A 371 -10.20 0.10 -9.37
CA PHE A 371 -9.91 -0.63 -10.60
C PHE A 371 -9.61 -2.09 -10.28
N GLU A 372 -10.09 -2.96 -11.15
CA GLU A 372 -9.63 -4.35 -11.18
C GLU A 372 -8.34 -4.40 -11.98
N LEU A 373 -7.30 -4.96 -11.35
CA LEU A 373 -6.07 -5.34 -12.02
C LEU A 373 -6.28 -6.75 -12.56
N GLU A 374 -6.30 -6.87 -13.88
CA GLU A 374 -6.59 -8.12 -14.56
C GLU A 374 -5.52 -9.19 -14.25
N PRO A 375 -5.92 -10.48 -14.19
CA PRO A 375 -4.97 -11.55 -14.01
C PRO A 375 -4.06 -11.67 -15.21
N TYR A 376 -2.82 -12.07 -14.99
CA TYR A 376 -1.88 -12.28 -16.08
C TYR A 376 -0.98 -13.50 -15.85
N THR A 377 -0.51 -14.06 -16.96
CA THR A 377 0.47 -15.13 -16.98
C THR A 377 1.62 -14.73 -17.87
N LEU A 378 2.84 -14.83 -17.33
CA LEU A 378 4.07 -14.62 -18.06
C LEU A 378 4.75 -15.96 -18.30
N VAL A 379 5.24 -16.14 -19.52
CA VAL A 379 6.08 -17.28 -19.91
C VAL A 379 7.42 -16.75 -20.34
N GLU A 380 8.47 -17.35 -19.81
CA GLU A 380 9.85 -17.05 -20.15
C GLU A 380 10.59 -18.33 -20.62
N ALA A 381 11.55 -18.17 -21.49
CA ALA A 381 12.42 -19.26 -21.89
C ALA A 381 13.83 -18.76 -22.19
N SER A 382 14.82 -19.61 -21.96
CA SER A 382 16.20 -19.30 -22.31
C SER A 382 16.97 -20.57 -22.64
N VAL A 383 17.97 -20.42 -23.51
CA VAL A 383 18.97 -21.45 -23.85
C VAL A 383 20.34 -20.81 -23.77
N GLY A 384 21.30 -21.52 -23.22
CA GLY A 384 22.65 -20.98 -23.10
C GLY A 384 23.71 -22.04 -23.18
N VAL A 385 24.93 -21.58 -23.44
CA VAL A 385 26.13 -22.41 -23.55
C VAL A 385 27.31 -21.69 -22.91
N ALA A 386 28.17 -22.44 -22.24
CA ALA A 386 29.41 -21.94 -21.67
C ALA A 386 30.56 -22.85 -22.04
N LYS A 387 31.74 -22.27 -22.27
CA LYS A 387 33.01 -22.98 -22.48
C LYS A 387 34.19 -22.21 -21.92
N GLY A 388 34.88 -22.77 -20.92
CA GLY A 388 35.92 -22.06 -20.20
C GLY A 388 35.37 -20.77 -19.56
N ASN A 389 35.95 -19.64 -19.91
CA ASN A 389 35.58 -18.33 -19.38
C ASN A 389 34.44 -17.64 -20.16
N LEU A 390 34.00 -18.22 -21.28
CA LEU A 390 33.00 -17.60 -22.15
C LEU A 390 31.62 -18.23 -21.93
N ASN A 391 30.58 -17.40 -21.92
CA ASN A 391 29.19 -17.85 -21.94
C ASN A 391 28.34 -17.00 -22.91
N ALA A 392 27.33 -17.64 -23.45
CA ALA A 392 26.32 -16.96 -24.29
C ALA A 392 24.94 -17.55 -23.99
N SER A 393 23.92 -16.69 -23.97
CA SER A 393 22.54 -17.15 -23.85
C SER A 393 21.59 -16.33 -24.71
N LEU A 394 20.58 -16.98 -25.25
CA LEU A 394 19.41 -16.39 -25.88
C LEU A 394 18.23 -16.53 -24.91
N TYR A 395 17.44 -15.48 -24.76
CA TYR A 395 16.28 -15.52 -23.89
C TYR A 395 15.07 -14.80 -24.51
N VAL A 396 13.90 -15.19 -24.06
CA VAL A 396 12.63 -14.51 -24.29
C VAL A 396 11.90 -14.35 -22.99
N GLU A 397 11.48 -13.13 -22.70
CA GLU A 397 10.60 -12.75 -21.59
C GLU A 397 9.23 -12.36 -22.12
N ASN A 398 8.19 -12.63 -21.35
CA ASN A 398 6.80 -12.36 -21.74
C ASN A 398 6.47 -12.92 -23.14
N LEU A 399 6.72 -14.21 -23.35
CA LEU A 399 6.51 -14.89 -24.64
C LEU A 399 5.09 -14.70 -25.19
N GLY A 400 4.08 -14.69 -24.29
CA GLY A 400 2.68 -14.45 -24.62
C GLY A 400 2.36 -13.00 -25.01
N ASN A 401 3.31 -12.06 -24.80
CA ASN A 401 3.10 -10.60 -24.99
C ASN A 401 1.87 -10.08 -24.21
N SER A 402 1.71 -10.52 -22.96
CA SER A 402 0.66 -10.02 -22.07
C SER A 402 0.82 -8.53 -21.85
N LYS A 403 -0.30 -7.79 -21.86
CA LYS A 403 -0.36 -6.33 -21.74
C LYS A 403 -1.08 -5.86 -20.48
N ALA A 404 -1.29 -6.73 -19.51
CA ALA A 404 -1.96 -6.38 -18.27
C ALA A 404 -1.23 -5.24 -17.54
N SER A 405 -1.98 -4.44 -16.80
CA SER A 405 -1.43 -3.44 -15.89
C SER A 405 -1.09 -4.08 -14.55
N THR A 406 0.10 -3.80 -14.04
CA THR A 406 0.56 -4.27 -12.71
C THR A 406 0.19 -3.33 -11.59
N PHE A 407 -0.11 -2.08 -11.93
CA PHE A 407 -0.52 -1.03 -11.00
C PHE A 407 -1.38 0.01 -11.73
N THR A 408 -2.43 0.47 -11.06
CA THR A 408 -3.25 1.60 -11.52
C THR A 408 -3.45 2.54 -10.34
N SER A 409 -3.12 3.80 -10.51
CA SER A 409 -3.36 4.89 -9.56
C SER A 409 -4.46 5.81 -10.09
N THR A 410 -5.15 6.45 -9.15
CA THR A 410 -6.21 7.42 -9.45
C THR A 410 -6.03 8.72 -8.68
N ASP A 411 -4.82 9.07 -8.44
CA ASP A 411 -4.49 10.30 -7.72
C ASP A 411 -4.98 11.52 -8.51
N GLN A 412 -5.73 12.38 -7.84
CA GLN A 412 -6.22 13.65 -8.40
C GLN A 412 -7.00 13.50 -9.73
N PHE A 413 -7.80 12.44 -9.88
CA PHE A 413 -8.57 12.12 -11.09
C PHE A 413 -7.74 11.76 -12.33
N ILE A 414 -6.44 11.61 -12.20
CA ILE A 414 -5.57 11.13 -13.25
C ILE A 414 -5.44 9.61 -13.09
N VAL A 415 -5.76 8.87 -14.15
CA VAL A 415 -5.54 7.44 -14.19
C VAL A 415 -4.13 7.20 -14.73
N GLU A 416 -3.28 6.65 -13.88
CA GLU A 416 -1.93 6.23 -14.25
C GLU A 416 -1.84 4.71 -14.23
N GLU A 417 -1.32 4.13 -15.30
CA GLU A 417 -1.14 2.67 -15.41
C GLU A 417 0.32 2.31 -15.60
N THR A 418 0.75 1.28 -14.89
CA THR A 418 2.06 0.67 -15.11
C THR A 418 1.87 -0.66 -15.84
N PRO A 419 2.06 -0.73 -17.16
CA PRO A 419 1.90 -1.95 -17.92
C PRO A 419 3.06 -2.92 -17.70
N LEU A 420 2.81 -4.19 -17.96
CA LEU A 420 3.85 -5.20 -18.07
C LEU A 420 4.84 -4.83 -19.18
N ARG A 421 6.11 -5.19 -18.96
CA ARG A 421 7.12 -5.09 -20.01
C ARG A 421 6.69 -5.94 -21.22
N PRO A 422 6.69 -5.39 -22.45
CA PRO A 422 6.37 -6.15 -23.64
C PRO A 422 7.30 -7.34 -23.85
N ARG A 423 6.91 -8.27 -24.73
CA ARG A 423 7.78 -9.38 -25.15
C ARG A 423 9.15 -8.83 -25.51
N THR A 424 10.16 -9.38 -24.84
CA THR A 424 11.56 -8.99 -25.05
C THR A 424 12.35 -10.23 -25.45
N ILE A 425 13.09 -10.14 -26.54
CA ILE A 425 14.03 -11.17 -26.98
C ILE A 425 15.42 -10.55 -26.90
N GLY A 426 16.35 -11.25 -26.26
CA GLY A 426 17.68 -10.73 -26.07
C GLY A 426 18.75 -11.80 -26.07
N VAL A 427 19.99 -11.36 -26.26
CA VAL A 427 21.20 -12.20 -26.19
C VAL A 427 22.12 -11.63 -25.12
N THR A 428 22.68 -12.50 -24.31
CA THR A 428 23.68 -12.15 -23.31
C THR A 428 24.99 -12.83 -23.63
N PHE A 429 26.07 -12.09 -23.58
CA PHE A 429 27.45 -12.61 -23.68
C PHE A 429 28.20 -12.25 -22.37
N GLY A 430 28.92 -13.20 -21.82
CA GLY A 430 29.73 -13.00 -20.63
C GLY A 430 31.13 -13.60 -20.80
N CYS A 431 32.11 -12.91 -20.21
CA CYS A 431 33.48 -13.38 -20.10
C CYS A 431 33.93 -13.22 -18.64
N LYS A 432 34.52 -14.27 -18.06
CA LYS A 432 35.16 -14.21 -16.74
C LYS A 432 36.66 -14.00 -16.98
N PHE A 433 37.22 -13.00 -16.34
CA PHE A 433 38.65 -12.67 -16.37
C PHE A 433 39.38 -13.27 -15.18
#